data_3622e92ef8ad5a2e42697a8d2efe5d67
#
_entry.id   3622e92ef8ad5a2e42697a8d2efe5d67
#
_cell.length_a   1.000
_cell.length_b   1.000
_cell.length_c   1.000
_cell.angle_alpha   90.00
_cell.angle_beta   90.00
_cell.angle_gamma   90.00
#
_symmetry.space_group_name_H-M   'P 1'
#
loop_
_entity.id
_entity.type
_entity.pdbx_description
1 polymer ?
#
loop_
_entity_poly.entity_id
_entity_poly.type
_entity_poly.pdbx_seq_one_letter_code
_entity_poly.pdbx_strand_id
1 'polypeptide(L)'
;LMFSLDNEEKTQPHDLRWFAQNTLQNQYKQLQDSLTSADIADVESLDKLATKIHELKFSFPILTSIYDVKNLQKYSKALNDAQLAASEYQILASSADYIQQTELEASDWFVLGWLTAKQEVYAQNLLEATEQFLVSRKFIK
;
A
#
# COMPACT_ATOMS: atom_id res chain seq x y z
N LEU A 1 29.90 5.48 11.25
CA LEU A 1 29.83 4.13 11.19
C LEU A 1 30.84 3.47 10.28
N MET A 2 31.99 3.28 10.86
CA MET A 2 33.17 2.81 10.14
C MET A 2 33.00 1.39 9.56
N PHE A 3 32.19 0.56 10.19
CA PHE A 3 31.97 -0.79 9.71
C PHE A 3 31.26 -0.85 8.36
N SER A 4 30.49 0.17 8.02
CA SER A 4 29.68 0.15 6.81
C SER A 4 30.50 0.15 5.53
N LEU A 5 31.62 0.87 5.49
CA LEU A 5 32.49 0.89 4.31
C LEU A 5 33.11 -0.48 4.03
N ASP A 6 33.64 -1.12 5.06
CA ASP A 6 34.22 -2.46 4.90
C ASP A 6 33.16 -3.49 4.53
N ASN A 7 31.95 -3.38 5.11
CA ASN A 7 30.86 -4.27 4.79
C ASN A 7 30.36 -4.07 3.37
N GLU A 8 30.28 -2.82 2.90
CA GLU A 8 29.86 -2.51 1.54
C GLU A 8 30.83 -3.09 0.52
N GLU A 9 32.14 -3.00 0.77
CA GLU A 9 33.14 -3.56 -0.11
C GLU A 9 33.07 -5.08 -0.18
N LYS A 10 32.63 -5.73 0.93
CA LYS A 10 32.54 -7.18 1.02
C LYS A 10 31.17 -7.73 0.61
N THR A 11 30.16 -6.86 0.47
CA THR A 11 28.81 -7.28 0.12
C THR A 11 28.78 -7.84 -1.29
N GLN A 12 28.31 -9.08 -1.41
CA GLN A 12 28.15 -9.75 -2.70
C GLN A 12 26.74 -9.45 -3.26
N PRO A 13 26.57 -9.49 -4.61
CA PRO A 13 25.25 -9.29 -5.20
C PRO A 13 24.16 -10.23 -4.67
N HIS A 14 24.53 -11.47 -4.34
CA HIS A 14 23.57 -12.43 -3.79
C HIS A 14 23.15 -12.06 -2.36
N ASP A 15 24.00 -11.41 -1.59
CA ASP A 15 23.67 -10.94 -0.24
C ASP A 15 22.66 -9.80 -0.29
N LEU A 16 22.84 -8.89 -1.23
CA LEU A 16 21.90 -7.79 -1.45
C LEU A 16 20.54 -8.32 -1.90
N ARG A 17 20.55 -9.29 -2.80
CA ARG A 17 19.32 -9.94 -3.27
C ARG A 17 18.61 -10.64 -2.12
N TRP A 18 19.34 -11.39 -1.30
CA TRP A 18 18.79 -12.08 -0.14
C TRP A 18 18.16 -11.08 0.83
N PHE A 19 18.87 -10.00 1.13
CA PHE A 19 18.38 -8.95 2.02
C PHE A 19 17.10 -8.31 1.48
N ALA A 20 17.09 -7.98 0.21
CA ALA A 20 15.92 -7.39 -0.46
C ALA A 20 14.73 -8.35 -0.44
N GLN A 21 14.96 -9.62 -0.76
CA GLN A 21 13.91 -10.63 -0.74
C GLN A 21 13.34 -10.82 0.66
N ASN A 22 14.21 -10.85 1.68
CA ASN A 22 13.77 -11.01 3.06
C ASN A 22 12.95 -9.81 3.52
N THR A 23 13.38 -8.60 3.18
CA THR A 23 12.65 -7.37 3.50
C THR A 23 11.28 -7.36 2.83
N LEU A 24 11.23 -7.72 1.54
CA LEU A 24 9.99 -7.79 0.79
C LEU A 24 9.04 -8.86 1.33
N GLN A 25 9.56 -10.02 1.69
CA GLN A 25 8.74 -11.07 2.29
C GLN A 25 8.07 -10.58 3.57
N ASN A 26 8.82 -9.87 4.41
CA ASN A 26 8.28 -9.29 5.63
C ASN A 26 7.21 -8.25 5.34
N GLN A 27 7.44 -7.39 4.34
CA GLN A 27 6.47 -6.37 3.95
C GLN A 27 5.20 -7.01 3.37
N TYR A 28 5.35 -8.05 2.56
CA TYR A 28 4.21 -8.77 2.00
C TYR A 28 3.40 -9.46 3.09
N LYS A 29 4.08 -10.04 4.07
CA LYS A 29 3.40 -10.67 5.21
C LYS A 29 2.62 -9.65 6.02
N GLN A 30 3.21 -8.49 6.30
CA GLN A 30 2.53 -7.41 7.01
C GLN A 30 1.32 -6.91 6.22
N LEU A 31 1.46 -6.78 4.91
CA LEU A 31 0.36 -6.38 4.04
C LEU A 31 -0.75 -7.43 4.04
N GLN A 32 -0.39 -8.70 3.95
CA GLN A 32 -1.36 -9.80 3.99
C GLN A 32 -2.11 -9.81 5.32
N ASP A 33 -1.40 -9.62 6.43
CA ASP A 33 -2.01 -9.57 7.76
C ASP A 33 -2.97 -8.38 7.88
N SER A 34 -2.57 -7.22 7.36
CA SER A 34 -3.41 -6.02 7.35
C SER A 34 -4.65 -6.22 6.49
N LEU A 35 -4.51 -6.91 5.35
CA LEU A 35 -5.65 -7.22 4.47
C LEU A 35 -6.62 -8.18 5.15
N THR A 36 -6.10 -9.19 5.82
CA THR A 36 -6.92 -10.17 6.53
C THR A 36 -7.71 -9.51 7.67
N SER A 37 -7.11 -8.53 8.33
CA SER A 37 -7.74 -7.79 9.44
C SER A 37 -8.62 -6.64 8.98
N ALA A 38 -8.58 -6.28 7.69
CA ALA A 38 -9.31 -5.13 7.18
C ALA A 38 -10.81 -5.41 7.14
N ASP A 39 -11.57 -4.42 7.58
CA ASP A 39 -13.03 -4.44 7.57
C ASP A 39 -13.52 -3.14 6.93
N ILE A 40 -14.43 -3.26 5.97
CA ILE A 40 -15.01 -2.11 5.27
C ILE A 40 -15.61 -1.10 6.24
N ALA A 41 -16.15 -1.57 7.35
CA ALA A 41 -16.76 -0.72 8.37
C ALA A 41 -15.75 -0.09 9.32
N ASP A 42 -14.50 -0.55 9.30
CA ASP A 42 -13.46 -0.07 10.22
C ASP A 42 -12.44 0.79 9.50
N VAL A 43 -12.60 2.10 9.61
CA VAL A 43 -11.74 3.09 8.95
C VAL A 43 -10.28 2.94 9.38
N GLU A 44 -10.04 2.63 10.65
CA GLU A 44 -8.68 2.45 11.16
C GLU A 44 -7.96 1.29 10.49
N SER A 45 -8.65 0.16 10.29
CA SER A 45 -8.06 -1.01 9.64
C SER A 45 -7.72 -0.73 8.18
N LEU A 46 -8.57 0.04 7.50
CA LEU A 46 -8.35 0.43 6.11
C LEU A 46 -7.23 1.46 5.98
N ASP A 47 -7.11 2.36 6.93
CA ASP A 47 -6.01 3.32 6.95
C ASP A 47 -4.67 2.62 7.17
N LYS A 48 -4.61 1.64 8.05
CA LYS A 48 -3.42 0.82 8.24
C LYS A 48 -3.04 0.08 6.97
N LEU A 49 -4.01 -0.49 6.28
CA LEU A 49 -3.78 -1.17 5.01
C LEU A 49 -3.21 -0.21 3.97
N ALA A 50 -3.81 0.97 3.83
CA ALA A 50 -3.34 1.99 2.90
C ALA A 50 -1.90 2.42 3.23
N THR A 51 -1.58 2.59 4.50
CA THR A 51 -0.24 2.96 4.94
C THR A 51 0.77 1.89 4.57
N LYS A 52 0.45 0.62 4.75
CA LYS A 52 1.32 -0.49 4.36
C LYS A 52 1.59 -0.52 2.86
N ILE A 53 0.58 -0.20 2.07
CA ILE A 53 0.73 -0.12 0.61
C ILE A 53 1.69 1.02 0.24
N HIS A 54 1.54 2.18 0.87
CA HIS A 54 2.43 3.32 0.61
C HIS A 54 3.87 3.04 1.03
N GLU A 55 4.09 2.29 2.09
CA GLU A 55 5.42 1.91 2.55
C GLU A 55 6.17 1.07 1.51
N LEU A 56 5.48 0.27 0.73
CA LEU A 56 6.10 -0.56 -0.31
C LEU A 56 6.79 0.27 -1.40
N LYS A 57 6.37 1.50 -1.60
CA LYS A 57 6.99 2.42 -2.56
C LYS A 57 8.48 2.61 -2.26
N PHE A 58 8.87 2.61 -0.99
CA PHE A 58 10.26 2.85 -0.60
C PHE A 58 11.17 1.67 -0.92
N SER A 59 10.62 0.48 -1.09
CA SER A 59 11.38 -0.71 -1.45
C SER A 59 11.59 -0.84 -2.96
N PHE A 60 10.85 -0.08 -3.76
CA PHE A 60 10.87 -0.23 -5.22
C PHE A 60 12.24 0.04 -5.83
N PRO A 61 13.01 1.07 -5.40
CA PRO A 61 14.35 1.29 -5.97
C PRO A 61 15.30 0.10 -5.79
N ILE A 62 15.16 -0.63 -4.70
CA ILE A 62 15.97 -1.83 -4.47
C ILE A 62 15.61 -2.91 -5.50
N LEU A 63 14.32 -3.05 -5.77
CA LEU A 63 13.84 -4.02 -6.76
C LEU A 63 14.35 -3.73 -8.16
N THR A 64 14.39 -2.46 -8.54
CA THR A 64 14.86 -2.07 -9.88
C THR A 64 16.33 -2.36 -10.10
N SER A 65 17.12 -2.47 -9.02
CA SER A 65 18.53 -2.82 -9.13
C SER A 65 18.77 -4.32 -9.22
N ILE A 66 17.80 -5.15 -8.87
CA ILE A 66 17.99 -6.59 -8.74
C ILE A 66 17.22 -7.38 -9.80
N TYR A 67 16.03 -6.93 -10.14
CA TYR A 67 15.12 -7.67 -11.01
C TYR A 67 15.04 -7.06 -12.41
N ASP A 68 14.70 -7.91 -13.36
CA ASP A 68 14.51 -7.53 -14.75
C ASP A 68 13.27 -6.63 -14.91
N VAL A 69 13.38 -5.65 -15.81
CA VAL A 69 12.31 -4.67 -16.09
C VAL A 69 11.00 -5.37 -16.50
N LYS A 70 11.09 -6.44 -17.29
CA LYS A 70 9.90 -7.16 -17.72
C LYS A 70 9.11 -7.73 -16.56
N ASN A 71 9.82 -8.30 -15.58
CA ASN A 71 9.18 -8.87 -14.39
C ASN A 71 8.58 -7.78 -13.50
N LEU A 72 9.21 -6.60 -13.51
CA LEU A 72 8.77 -5.48 -12.69
C LEU A 72 7.59 -4.72 -13.27
N GLN A 73 7.30 -4.84 -14.56
CA GLN A 73 6.21 -4.08 -15.19
C GLN A 73 4.85 -4.43 -14.58
N LYS A 74 4.54 -5.71 -14.45
CA LYS A 74 3.28 -6.13 -13.85
C LYS A 74 3.21 -5.79 -12.37
N TYR A 75 4.33 -5.99 -11.67
CA TYR A 75 4.45 -5.62 -10.27
C TYR A 75 4.24 -4.12 -10.08
N SER A 76 4.92 -3.31 -10.87
CA SER A 76 4.84 -1.85 -10.81
C SER A 76 3.43 -1.36 -11.08
N LYS A 77 2.77 -1.92 -12.09
CA LYS A 77 1.39 -1.55 -12.42
C LYS A 77 0.45 -1.88 -11.27
N ALA A 78 0.54 -3.09 -10.73
CA ALA A 78 -0.32 -3.52 -9.63
C ALA A 78 -0.06 -2.69 -8.37
N LEU A 79 1.20 -2.35 -8.09
CA LEU A 79 1.54 -1.49 -6.96
C LEU A 79 0.99 -0.08 -7.14
N ASN A 80 1.10 0.49 -8.34
CA ASN A 80 0.56 1.81 -8.64
C ASN A 80 -0.96 1.83 -8.49
N ASP A 81 -1.65 0.79 -8.96
CA ASP A 81 -3.10 0.68 -8.82
C ASP A 81 -3.50 0.60 -7.34
N ALA A 82 -2.76 -0.17 -6.55
CA ALA A 82 -3.01 -0.27 -5.10
C ALA A 82 -2.74 1.06 -4.39
N GLN A 83 -1.67 1.75 -4.77
CA GLN A 83 -1.34 3.07 -4.19
C GLN A 83 -2.40 4.11 -4.53
N LEU A 84 -2.91 4.10 -5.75
CA LEU A 84 -3.98 5.00 -6.16
C LEU A 84 -5.24 4.72 -5.35
N ALA A 85 -5.63 3.45 -5.23
CA ALA A 85 -6.81 3.07 -4.45
C ALA A 85 -6.66 3.47 -2.98
N ALA A 86 -5.46 3.31 -2.40
CA ALA A 86 -5.16 3.70 -1.03
C ALA A 86 -5.30 5.21 -0.85
N SER A 87 -4.75 6.00 -1.78
CA SER A 87 -4.82 7.46 -1.73
C SER A 87 -6.25 7.96 -1.87
N GLU A 88 -6.99 7.41 -2.80
CA GLU A 88 -8.40 7.78 -3.02
C GLU A 88 -9.25 7.50 -1.79
N TYR A 89 -9.04 6.34 -1.17
CA TYR A 89 -9.76 6.00 0.06
C TYR A 89 -9.43 6.96 1.18
N GLN A 90 -8.14 7.25 1.39
CA GLN A 90 -7.68 8.12 2.49
C GLN A 90 -8.21 9.55 2.32
N ILE A 91 -8.19 10.07 1.09
CA ILE A 91 -8.72 11.41 0.80
C ILE A 91 -10.22 11.46 1.12
N LEU A 92 -10.95 10.46 0.70
CA LEU A 92 -12.40 10.42 0.90
C LEU A 92 -12.75 10.29 2.39
N ALA A 93 -12.04 9.43 3.10
CA ALA A 93 -12.24 9.24 4.54
C ALA A 93 -11.93 10.52 5.32
N SER A 94 -10.85 11.22 4.96
CA SER A 94 -10.48 12.49 5.58
C SER A 94 -11.52 13.58 5.30
N SER A 95 -12.05 13.62 4.08
CA SER A 95 -13.08 14.57 3.69
C SER A 95 -14.37 14.36 4.47
N ALA A 96 -14.79 13.11 4.63
CA ALA A 96 -15.97 12.76 5.41
C ALA A 96 -15.78 13.13 6.89
N ASP A 97 -14.61 12.85 7.44
CA ASP A 97 -14.28 13.18 8.82
C ASP A 97 -14.30 14.70 9.06
N TYR A 98 -13.72 15.47 8.13
CA TYR A 98 -13.71 16.93 8.18
C TYR A 98 -15.13 17.49 8.20
N ILE A 99 -16.01 16.99 7.34
CA ILE A 99 -17.39 17.45 7.27
C ILE A 99 -18.15 17.12 8.54
N GLN A 100 -17.91 15.94 9.13
CA GLN A 100 -18.55 15.55 10.38
C GLN A 100 -18.16 16.44 11.55
N GLN A 101 -16.96 17.01 11.53
CA GLN A 101 -16.45 17.88 12.59
C GLN A 101 -16.95 19.32 12.47
N THR A 102 -17.55 19.69 11.35
CA THR A 102 -18.07 21.04 11.14
C THR A 102 -19.55 21.09 11.51
N GLU A 103 -20.08 22.32 11.72
CA GLU A 103 -21.51 22.52 11.96
C GLU A 103 -22.27 22.22 10.66
N LEU A 104 -23.18 21.23 10.72
CA LEU A 104 -23.83 20.70 9.52
C LEU A 104 -25.16 21.39 9.24
N GLU A 105 -25.34 21.84 8.02
CA GLU A 105 -26.62 22.28 7.49
C GLU A 105 -27.25 21.13 6.68
N ALA A 106 -28.48 21.31 6.21
CA ALA A 106 -29.22 20.28 5.48
C ALA A 106 -28.48 19.79 4.22
N SER A 107 -27.84 20.72 3.47
CA SER A 107 -27.06 20.38 2.31
C SER A 107 -25.81 19.56 2.64
N ASP A 108 -25.23 19.83 3.82
CA ASP A 108 -24.02 19.12 4.27
C ASP A 108 -24.36 17.67 4.66
N TRP A 109 -25.54 17.42 5.19
CA TRP A 109 -26.02 16.08 5.48
C TRP A 109 -26.12 15.23 4.20
N PHE A 110 -26.59 15.84 3.12
CA PHE A 110 -26.67 15.18 1.83
C PHE A 110 -25.28 14.81 1.32
N VAL A 111 -24.32 15.75 1.37
CA VAL A 111 -22.93 15.53 0.96
C VAL A 111 -22.29 14.45 1.82
N LEU A 112 -22.51 14.49 3.13
CA LEU A 112 -21.96 13.49 4.04
C LEU A 112 -22.47 12.08 3.71
N GLY A 113 -23.78 11.96 3.42
CA GLY A 113 -24.38 10.68 3.01
C GLY A 113 -23.76 10.16 1.71
N TRP A 114 -23.55 11.06 0.75
CA TRP A 114 -22.91 10.71 -0.51
C TRP A 114 -21.46 10.25 -0.30
N LEU A 115 -20.70 10.98 0.52
CA LEU A 115 -19.31 10.62 0.84
C LEU A 115 -19.23 9.27 1.56
N THR A 116 -20.15 9.01 2.48
CA THR A 116 -20.19 7.75 3.21
C THR A 116 -20.44 6.57 2.27
N ALA A 117 -21.36 6.74 1.31
CA ALA A 117 -21.63 5.72 0.30
C ALA A 117 -20.41 5.48 -0.60
N LYS A 118 -19.74 6.55 -1.01
CA LYS A 118 -18.52 6.47 -1.83
C LYS A 118 -17.37 5.83 -1.05
N GLN A 119 -17.29 6.09 0.26
CA GLN A 119 -16.28 5.48 1.11
C GLN A 119 -16.33 3.95 1.07
N GLU A 120 -17.54 3.40 1.08
CA GLU A 120 -17.73 1.95 0.99
C GLU A 120 -17.23 1.40 -0.35
N VAL A 121 -17.54 2.09 -1.45
CA VAL A 121 -17.06 1.70 -2.79
C VAL A 121 -15.53 1.76 -2.85
N TYR A 122 -14.93 2.83 -2.34
CA TYR A 122 -13.48 2.98 -2.39
C TYR A 122 -12.77 2.04 -1.43
N ALA A 123 -13.42 1.66 -0.32
CA ALA A 123 -12.89 0.61 0.56
C ALA A 123 -12.83 -0.73 -0.17
N GLN A 124 -13.89 -1.08 -0.91
CA GLN A 124 -13.91 -2.27 -1.73
C GLN A 124 -12.79 -2.24 -2.78
N ASN A 125 -12.64 -1.11 -3.47
CA ASN A 125 -11.59 -0.94 -4.46
C ASN A 125 -10.20 -1.14 -3.86
N LEU A 126 -9.98 -0.62 -2.63
CA LEU A 126 -8.72 -0.78 -1.93
C LEU A 126 -8.44 -2.25 -1.63
N LEU A 127 -9.43 -2.98 -1.12
CA LEU A 127 -9.27 -4.39 -0.83
C LEU A 127 -8.97 -5.20 -2.10
N GLU A 128 -9.71 -4.96 -3.16
CA GLU A 128 -9.50 -5.64 -4.45
C GLU A 128 -8.12 -5.33 -5.05
N ALA A 129 -7.71 -4.07 -5.05
CA ALA A 129 -6.41 -3.66 -5.57
C ALA A 129 -5.27 -4.29 -4.77
N THR A 130 -5.43 -4.40 -3.44
CA THR A 130 -4.45 -5.04 -2.58
C THR A 130 -4.34 -6.54 -2.88
N GLU A 131 -5.47 -7.21 -3.06
CA GLU A 131 -5.48 -8.62 -3.44
C GLU A 131 -4.78 -8.84 -4.78
N GLN A 132 -5.07 -8.00 -5.75
CA GLN A 132 -4.44 -8.07 -7.08
C GLN A 132 -2.94 -7.85 -6.98
N PHE A 133 -2.51 -6.91 -6.17
CA PHE A 133 -1.09 -6.68 -5.95
C PHE A 133 -0.41 -7.91 -5.33
N LEU A 134 -1.00 -8.51 -4.32
CA LEU A 134 -0.43 -9.68 -3.66
C LEU A 134 -0.34 -10.88 -4.61
N VAL A 135 -1.26 -11.00 -5.54
CA VAL A 135 -1.18 -12.01 -6.60
C VAL A 135 -0.03 -11.68 -7.56
N SER A 136 0.13 -10.40 -7.93
CA SER A 136 1.15 -9.97 -8.89
C SER A 136 2.57 -10.19 -8.37
N ARG A 137 2.79 -10.25 -7.06
CA ARG A 137 4.12 -10.48 -6.49
C ARG A 137 4.73 -11.81 -6.94
N LYS A 138 3.90 -12.75 -7.40
CA LYS A 138 4.35 -14.04 -7.90
C LYS A 138 5.21 -13.91 -9.16
N PHE A 139 5.13 -12.80 -9.85
CA PHE A 139 5.94 -12.55 -11.05
C PHE A 139 7.37 -12.12 -10.72
N ILE A 140 7.64 -11.83 -9.45
CA ILE A 140 8.96 -11.48 -8.96
C ILE A 140 9.54 -12.67 -8.22
N LYS A 141 10.55 -13.28 -8.81
CA LYS A 141 11.23 -14.44 -8.22
C LYS A 141 12.73 -14.20 -8.09
#